data_b06073ba75a2b9220419c9b157ad3a33
#
_entry.id   b06073ba75a2b9220419c9b157ad3a33
#
_cell.length_a   1.000
_cell.length_b   1.000
_cell.length_c   1.000
_cell.angle_alpha   90.00
_cell.angle_beta   90.00
_cell.angle_gamma   90.00
#
_symmetry.space_group_name_H-M   'P 1'
#
loop_
_entity.id
_entity.type
_entity.pdbx_description
1 polymer ?
#
loop_
_entity_poly.entity_id
_entity_poly.type
_entity_poly.pdbx_seq_one_letter_code
_entity_poly.pdbx_strand_id
1 'polypeptide(L)'
;MGVRLSDVEQRVLGVLIDKSLTQPAGYPMTINALVLGANQRQNREPETAYSDTDVSRALHSLSLKQLVRQAPPGPGARANRFEHNVVEACQWDRRDQAVLAELLLRGRQTAGELRGRAARMTAFPDLASVTTTLEALARREPRLVEELPREPGRSANRFRHLLSTAPPPTPADGVVHGTVLSQPVSGLAPQSGLAGPQGGLASPQGGLVPQSGFVMPSTAPTSRKAGLSTSPQLEQRVARLEEQVRTLTERFDAIQPARRVCPPEEKSPIDAPSPRGGLV
;
A
#
# COMPACT_ATOMS: atom_id res chain seq x y z
N MET A 1 6.08 18.44 11.58
CA MET A 1 5.63 17.15 12.17
C MET A 1 6.01 16.02 11.22
N GLY A 2 6.68 14.95 11.71
CA GLY A 2 7.05 13.82 10.88
C GLY A 2 5.84 12.99 10.47
N VAL A 3 5.80 12.57 9.21
CA VAL A 3 4.77 11.64 8.71
C VAL A 3 4.90 10.30 9.44
N ARG A 4 3.79 9.78 9.94
CA ARG A 4 3.70 8.46 10.58
C ARG A 4 2.73 7.58 9.81
N LEU A 5 3.16 6.35 9.54
CA LEU A 5 2.46 5.38 8.70
C LEU A 5 2.17 4.10 9.47
N SER A 6 0.96 3.58 9.37
CA SER A 6 0.62 2.22 9.80
C SER A 6 1.28 1.19 8.86
N ASP A 7 1.32 -0.09 9.25
CA ASP A 7 1.95 -1.14 8.46
C ASP A 7 1.31 -1.29 7.06
N VAL A 8 -0.02 -1.17 6.99
CA VAL A 8 -0.75 -1.19 5.71
C VAL A 8 -0.38 0.01 4.83
N GLU A 9 -0.32 1.21 5.42
CA GLU A 9 0.08 2.43 4.71
C GLU A 9 1.52 2.35 4.20
N GLN A 10 2.44 1.84 5.02
CA GLN A 10 3.83 1.59 4.62
C GLN A 10 3.90 0.67 3.41
N ARG A 11 3.16 -0.45 3.46
CA ARG A 11 3.10 -1.41 2.38
C ARG A 11 2.53 -0.81 1.11
N VAL A 12 1.40 -0.11 1.17
CA VAL A 12 0.74 0.49 0.01
C VAL A 12 1.61 1.59 -0.62
N LEU A 13 2.18 2.47 0.20
CA LEU A 13 3.09 3.52 -0.28
C LEU A 13 4.35 2.92 -0.92
N GLY A 14 4.97 1.93 -0.27
CA GLY A 14 6.13 1.23 -0.80
C GLY A 14 5.85 0.56 -2.16
N VAL A 15 4.66 -0.05 -2.33
CA VAL A 15 4.23 -0.64 -3.61
C VAL A 15 4.05 0.42 -4.68
N LEU A 16 3.40 1.55 -4.36
CA LEU A 16 3.22 2.64 -5.32
C LEU A 16 4.56 3.17 -5.82
N ILE A 17 5.51 3.41 -4.92
CA ILE A 17 6.86 3.89 -5.29
C ILE A 17 7.60 2.82 -6.11
N ASP A 18 7.61 1.56 -5.66
CA ASP A 18 8.23 0.46 -6.37
C ASP A 18 7.72 0.35 -7.82
N LYS A 19 6.38 0.34 -7.99
CA LYS A 19 5.78 0.17 -9.32
C LYS A 19 5.92 1.38 -10.22
N SER A 20 5.94 2.59 -9.68
CA SER A 20 6.22 3.80 -10.48
C SER A 20 7.62 3.76 -11.10
N LEU A 21 8.59 3.18 -10.38
CA LEU A 21 10.00 3.10 -10.81
C LEU A 21 10.31 1.88 -11.70
N THR A 22 9.59 0.75 -11.47
CA THR A 22 9.88 -0.53 -12.14
C THR A 22 8.90 -0.90 -13.24
N GLN A 23 7.65 -0.44 -13.16
CA GLN A 23 6.58 -0.82 -14.10
C GLN A 23 5.73 0.40 -14.52
N PRO A 24 6.31 1.41 -15.17
CA PRO A 24 5.60 2.65 -15.51
C PRO A 24 4.38 2.42 -16.43
N ALA A 25 4.39 1.37 -17.26
CA ALA A 25 3.26 1.02 -18.12
C ALA A 25 2.00 0.60 -17.34
N GLY A 26 2.17 0.06 -16.12
CA GLY A 26 1.07 -0.34 -15.22
C GLY A 26 0.69 0.73 -14.20
N TYR A 27 1.31 1.90 -14.26
CA TYR A 27 1.13 3.00 -13.31
C TYR A 27 0.39 4.19 -13.97
N PRO A 28 -0.52 4.88 -13.29
CA PRO A 28 -1.03 4.71 -11.92
C PRO A 28 -1.86 3.43 -11.70
N MET A 29 -1.95 2.97 -10.43
CA MET A 29 -2.47 1.66 -10.06
C MET A 29 -3.92 1.68 -9.59
N THR A 30 -4.71 0.65 -9.92
CA THR A 30 -6.04 0.41 -9.35
C THR A 30 -5.92 -0.23 -7.96
N ILE A 31 -7.01 -0.20 -7.16
CA ILE A 31 -7.05 -0.87 -5.84
C ILE A 31 -6.70 -2.35 -5.97
N ASN A 32 -7.30 -3.07 -6.91
CA ASN A 32 -7.00 -4.49 -7.14
C ASN A 32 -5.51 -4.73 -7.45
N ALA A 33 -4.90 -3.90 -8.31
CA ALA A 33 -3.47 -4.00 -8.61
C ALA A 33 -2.61 -3.74 -7.36
N LEU A 34 -3.03 -2.82 -6.47
CA LEU A 34 -2.36 -2.53 -5.21
C LEU A 34 -2.48 -3.68 -4.23
N VAL A 35 -3.66 -4.30 -4.09
CA VAL A 35 -3.86 -5.50 -3.26
C VAL A 35 -2.95 -6.64 -3.71
N LEU A 36 -2.91 -6.92 -5.01
CA LEU A 36 -2.00 -7.92 -5.58
C LEU A 36 -0.52 -7.55 -5.33
N GLY A 37 -0.16 -6.29 -5.50
CA GLY A 37 1.19 -5.80 -5.26
C GLY A 37 1.61 -5.82 -3.79
N ALA A 38 0.69 -5.55 -2.85
CA ALA A 38 0.94 -5.57 -1.42
C ALA A 38 1.11 -7.00 -0.88
N ASN A 39 0.31 -7.94 -1.38
CA ASN A 39 0.30 -9.35 -0.97
C ASN A 39 1.28 -10.23 -1.76
N GLN A 40 2.14 -9.66 -2.59
CA GLN A 40 3.19 -10.39 -3.28
C GLN A 40 4.09 -11.12 -2.28
N ARG A 41 4.37 -12.42 -2.51
CA ARG A 41 5.32 -13.18 -1.69
C ARG A 41 6.77 -12.76 -1.92
N GLN A 42 7.09 -12.44 -3.16
CA GLN A 42 8.44 -12.00 -3.51
C GLN A 42 8.62 -10.50 -3.27
N ASN A 43 9.78 -10.12 -2.81
CA ASN A 43 10.17 -8.72 -2.58
C ASN A 43 9.33 -7.99 -1.51
N ARG A 44 8.70 -8.72 -0.59
CA ARG A 44 7.91 -8.19 0.55
C ARG A 44 8.27 -8.96 1.81
N GLU A 45 8.41 -8.24 2.92
CA GLU A 45 8.65 -8.82 4.24
C GLU A 45 7.96 -7.93 5.30
N PRO A 46 7.14 -8.50 6.17
CA PRO A 46 6.61 -9.87 6.15
C PRO A 46 5.62 -10.10 4.98
N GLU A 47 5.27 -11.36 4.73
CA GLU A 47 4.14 -11.70 3.86
C GLU A 47 2.83 -11.20 4.48
N THR A 48 1.93 -10.68 3.66
CA THR A 48 0.67 -10.10 4.09
C THR A 48 -0.50 -10.61 3.26
N ALA A 49 -1.71 -10.49 3.81
CA ALA A 49 -2.97 -10.86 3.15
C ALA A 49 -3.99 -9.72 3.32
N TYR A 50 -3.63 -8.51 2.91
CA TYR A 50 -4.51 -7.35 2.99
C TYR A 50 -5.69 -7.48 2.03
N SER A 51 -6.87 -7.08 2.51
CA SER A 51 -8.09 -7.00 1.72
C SER A 51 -8.18 -5.70 0.93
N ASP A 52 -9.11 -5.63 -0.04
CA ASP A 52 -9.46 -4.40 -0.76
C ASP A 52 -9.87 -3.28 0.20
N THR A 53 -10.55 -3.63 1.29
CA THR A 53 -10.97 -2.67 2.33
C THR A 53 -9.78 -2.10 3.08
N ASP A 54 -8.78 -2.91 3.41
CA ASP A 54 -7.58 -2.46 4.11
C ASP A 54 -6.77 -1.51 3.23
N VAL A 55 -6.58 -1.86 1.96
CA VAL A 55 -5.88 -1.03 0.98
C VAL A 55 -6.64 0.27 0.72
N SER A 56 -7.97 0.24 0.61
CA SER A 56 -8.79 1.44 0.42
C SER A 56 -8.71 2.40 1.60
N ARG A 57 -8.74 1.90 2.84
CA ARG A 57 -8.54 2.71 4.04
C ARG A 57 -7.15 3.34 4.09
N ALA A 58 -6.12 2.56 3.74
CA ALA A 58 -4.75 3.06 3.68
C ALA A 58 -4.60 4.16 2.62
N LEU A 59 -5.18 4.00 1.43
CA LEU A 59 -5.17 5.01 0.38
C LEU A 59 -5.87 6.30 0.81
N HIS A 60 -7.02 6.18 1.47
CA HIS A 60 -7.72 7.34 2.02
C HIS A 60 -6.85 8.10 3.04
N SER A 61 -6.26 7.38 3.98
CA SER A 61 -5.38 7.99 5.00
C SER A 61 -4.10 8.58 4.38
N LEU A 62 -3.49 7.91 3.40
CA LEU A 62 -2.33 8.43 2.66
C LEU A 62 -2.69 9.69 1.84
N SER A 63 -3.91 9.78 1.32
CA SER A 63 -4.40 10.97 0.62
C SER A 63 -4.56 12.16 1.58
N LEU A 64 -5.08 11.94 2.78
CA LEU A 64 -5.13 12.97 3.84
C LEU A 64 -3.74 13.46 4.26
N LYS A 65 -2.74 12.57 4.20
CA LYS A 65 -1.32 12.90 4.44
C LYS A 65 -0.63 13.50 3.20
N GLN A 66 -1.34 13.68 2.09
CA GLN A 66 -0.83 14.19 0.81
C GLN A 66 0.28 13.33 0.17
N LEU A 67 0.44 12.08 0.59
CA LEU A 67 1.45 11.16 0.07
C LEU A 67 0.99 10.38 -1.15
N VAL A 68 -0.32 10.29 -1.35
CA VAL A 68 -0.99 9.63 -2.48
C VAL A 68 -2.08 10.54 -3.00
N ARG A 69 -2.29 10.52 -4.31
CA ARG A 69 -3.41 11.18 -4.96
C ARG A 69 -4.10 10.25 -5.96
N GLN A 70 -5.36 10.51 -6.21
CA GLN A 70 -6.07 9.86 -7.30
C GLN A 70 -5.63 10.50 -8.62
N ALA A 71 -5.20 9.68 -9.56
CA ALA A 71 -4.83 10.13 -10.88
C ALA A 71 -6.07 10.57 -11.67
N PRO A 72 -5.95 11.58 -12.56
CA PRO A 72 -7.04 11.95 -13.45
C PRO A 72 -7.55 10.74 -14.24
N PRO A 73 -8.88 10.61 -14.45
CA PRO A 73 -9.42 9.51 -15.23
C PRO A 73 -8.93 9.63 -16.69
N GLY A 74 -8.29 8.56 -17.18
CA GLY A 74 -7.94 8.45 -18.60
C GLY A 74 -9.18 8.23 -19.48
N PRO A 75 -9.08 8.40 -20.80
CA PRO A 75 -10.18 8.12 -21.73
C PRO A 75 -10.71 6.70 -21.54
N GLY A 76 -12.02 6.55 -21.24
CA GLY A 76 -12.67 5.25 -21.01
C GLY A 76 -12.32 4.56 -19.70
N ALA A 77 -11.69 5.23 -18.76
CA ALA A 77 -11.35 4.66 -17.46
C ALA A 77 -12.63 4.34 -16.65
N ARG A 78 -12.76 3.05 -16.26
CA ARG A 78 -13.86 2.56 -15.43
C ARG A 78 -13.51 2.44 -13.95
N ALA A 79 -12.24 2.52 -13.60
CA ALA A 79 -11.74 2.35 -12.24
C ALA A 79 -10.83 3.50 -11.84
N ASN A 80 -10.93 3.91 -10.58
CA ASN A 80 -10.04 4.89 -9.98
C ASN A 80 -8.60 4.32 -9.94
N ARG A 81 -7.65 5.17 -10.27
CA ARG A 81 -6.22 4.88 -10.21
C ARG A 81 -5.55 5.81 -9.23
N PHE A 82 -4.50 5.32 -8.59
CA PHE A 82 -3.78 6.04 -7.54
C PHE A 82 -2.30 6.11 -7.87
N GLU A 83 -1.71 7.24 -7.52
CA GLU A 83 -0.29 7.48 -7.65
C GLU A 83 0.28 8.08 -6.37
N HIS A 84 1.57 7.84 -6.10
CA HIS A 84 2.24 8.50 -5.00
C HIS A 84 2.56 9.96 -5.34
N ASN A 85 2.61 10.79 -4.30
CA ASN A 85 2.91 12.23 -4.41
C ASN A 85 4.16 12.62 -3.60
N VAL A 86 5.08 11.66 -3.34
CA VAL A 86 6.22 11.87 -2.45
C VAL A 86 7.26 12.85 -2.99
N VAL A 87 7.29 13.06 -4.31
CA VAL A 87 8.19 14.06 -4.93
C VAL A 87 7.74 15.47 -4.54
N GLU A 88 6.46 15.77 -4.69
CA GLU A 88 5.90 17.08 -4.38
C GLU A 88 5.77 17.30 -2.86
N ALA A 89 5.26 16.31 -2.14
CA ALA A 89 5.00 16.41 -0.71
C ALA A 89 6.25 16.34 0.17
N CYS A 90 7.25 15.54 -0.23
CA CYS A 90 8.42 15.23 0.60
C CYS A 90 9.75 15.54 -0.05
N GLN A 91 9.76 15.94 -1.33
CA GLN A 91 10.98 16.22 -2.11
C GLN A 91 11.97 15.03 -2.11
N TRP A 92 11.42 13.80 -2.21
CA TRP A 92 12.25 12.60 -2.34
C TRP A 92 12.71 12.46 -3.79
N ASP A 93 14.01 12.47 -3.99
CA ASP A 93 14.58 12.17 -5.28
C ASP A 93 14.45 10.68 -5.65
N ARG A 94 14.89 10.29 -6.84
CA ARG A 94 14.75 8.92 -7.31
C ARG A 94 15.53 7.91 -6.46
N ARG A 95 16.67 8.29 -5.90
CA ARG A 95 17.48 7.44 -5.01
C ARG A 95 16.84 7.32 -3.64
N ASP A 96 16.34 8.41 -3.09
CA ASP A 96 15.57 8.44 -1.85
C ASP A 96 14.36 7.51 -1.95
N GLN A 97 13.58 7.63 -3.04
CA GLN A 97 12.41 6.79 -3.31
C GLN A 97 12.78 5.31 -3.35
N ALA A 98 13.85 4.94 -4.05
CA ALA A 98 14.28 3.55 -4.18
C ALA A 98 14.71 2.94 -2.83
N VAL A 99 15.50 3.67 -2.04
CA VAL A 99 15.93 3.23 -0.71
C VAL A 99 14.76 3.13 0.26
N LEU A 100 13.91 4.16 0.31
CA LEU A 100 12.75 4.17 1.20
C LEU A 100 11.71 3.12 0.80
N ALA A 101 11.47 2.88 -0.49
CA ALA A 101 10.59 1.82 -0.95
C ALA A 101 11.07 0.44 -0.47
N GLU A 102 12.36 0.13 -0.59
CA GLU A 102 12.92 -1.13 -0.10
C GLU A 102 12.77 -1.27 1.43
N LEU A 103 13.04 -0.21 2.18
CA LEU A 103 12.87 -0.22 3.63
C LEU A 103 11.41 -0.35 4.06
N LEU A 104 10.46 0.27 3.33
CA LEU A 104 9.02 0.14 3.59
C LEU A 104 8.49 -1.26 3.25
N LEU A 105 9.05 -1.91 2.24
CA LEU A 105 8.60 -3.20 1.75
C LEU A 105 9.22 -4.40 2.46
N ARG A 106 10.43 -4.25 2.99
CA ARG A 106 11.21 -5.36 3.57
C ARG A 106 11.77 -5.09 4.97
N GLY A 107 11.51 -3.90 5.53
CA GLY A 107 12.02 -3.56 6.85
C GLY A 107 13.54 -3.30 6.87
N ARG A 108 14.20 -3.73 7.94
CA ARG A 108 15.61 -3.43 8.22
C ARG A 108 16.55 -4.12 7.24
N GLN A 109 17.47 -3.37 6.64
CA GLN A 109 18.43 -3.88 5.65
C GLN A 109 19.80 -3.24 5.82
N THR A 110 20.86 -3.96 5.42
CA THR A 110 22.22 -3.43 5.30
C THR A 110 22.34 -2.57 4.04
N ALA A 111 23.34 -1.69 3.97
CA ALA A 111 23.62 -0.90 2.77
C ALA A 111 23.89 -1.79 1.53
N GLY A 112 24.55 -2.95 1.74
CA GLY A 112 24.80 -3.93 0.67
C GLY A 112 23.52 -4.57 0.13
N GLU A 113 22.59 -4.96 1.02
CA GLU A 113 21.27 -5.48 0.63
C GLU A 113 20.46 -4.43 -0.13
N LEU A 114 20.44 -3.18 0.35
CA LEU A 114 19.77 -2.06 -0.31
C LEU A 114 20.33 -1.80 -1.69
N ARG A 115 21.68 -1.80 -1.86
CA ARG A 115 22.30 -1.65 -3.17
C ARG A 115 21.80 -2.69 -4.16
N GLY A 116 21.84 -3.97 -3.77
CA GLY A 116 21.43 -5.07 -4.67
C GLY A 116 19.94 -5.03 -5.01
N ARG A 117 19.08 -4.73 -4.03
CA ARG A 117 17.64 -4.79 -4.17
C ARG A 117 17.05 -3.54 -4.85
N ALA A 118 17.56 -2.35 -4.50
CA ALA A 118 17.12 -1.09 -5.10
C ALA A 118 17.64 -0.90 -6.54
N ALA A 119 18.63 -1.69 -6.99
CA ALA A 119 19.18 -1.62 -8.34
C ALA A 119 18.13 -1.80 -9.44
N ARG A 120 17.03 -2.50 -9.18
CA ARG A 120 15.89 -2.64 -10.11
C ARG A 120 15.09 -1.35 -10.28
N MET A 121 15.14 -0.42 -9.32
CA MET A 121 14.41 0.86 -9.32
C MET A 121 15.29 2.01 -9.81
N THR A 122 16.56 2.03 -9.39
CA THR A 122 17.54 3.04 -9.81
C THR A 122 18.96 2.52 -9.66
N ALA A 123 19.86 3.02 -10.48
CA ALA A 123 21.27 2.61 -10.44
C ALA A 123 21.99 3.16 -9.21
N PHE A 124 22.66 2.26 -8.48
CA PHE A 124 23.66 2.59 -7.46
C PHE A 124 25.00 1.99 -7.89
N PRO A 125 25.90 2.79 -8.45
CA PRO A 125 27.16 2.27 -9.02
C PRO A 125 28.03 1.55 -8.00
N ASP A 126 28.05 2.07 -6.79
CA ASP A 126 28.87 1.57 -5.68
C ASP A 126 28.12 1.59 -4.34
N LEU A 127 28.75 1.05 -3.30
CA LEU A 127 28.19 1.06 -1.95
C LEU A 127 28.18 2.48 -1.36
N ALA A 128 29.16 3.31 -1.72
CA ALA A 128 29.25 4.68 -1.25
C ALA A 128 28.04 5.51 -1.67
N SER A 129 27.52 5.32 -2.88
CA SER A 129 26.33 6.02 -3.36
C SER A 129 25.07 5.70 -2.54
N VAL A 130 24.90 4.46 -2.07
CA VAL A 130 23.82 4.08 -1.15
C VAL A 130 24.03 4.68 0.23
N THR A 131 25.26 4.60 0.74
CA THR A 131 25.61 5.16 2.07
C THR A 131 25.37 6.67 2.09
N THR A 132 25.78 7.40 1.06
CA THR A 132 25.52 8.84 0.93
C THR A 132 24.03 9.16 0.94
N THR A 133 23.20 8.36 0.23
CA THR A 133 21.74 8.53 0.24
C THR A 133 21.17 8.27 1.63
N LEU A 134 21.60 7.21 2.32
CA LEU A 134 21.17 6.88 3.69
C LEU A 134 21.54 7.99 4.69
N GLU A 135 22.75 8.52 4.60
CA GLU A 135 23.21 9.65 5.42
C GLU A 135 22.39 10.92 5.14
N ALA A 136 22.09 11.21 3.89
CA ALA A 136 21.24 12.34 3.53
C ALA A 136 19.85 12.20 4.13
N LEU A 137 19.23 11.00 4.03
CA LEU A 137 17.92 10.70 4.63
C LEU A 137 17.96 10.76 6.17
N ALA A 138 19.07 10.40 6.80
CA ALA A 138 19.25 10.47 8.25
C ALA A 138 19.45 11.91 8.76
N ARG A 139 19.96 12.82 7.92
CA ARG A 139 20.17 14.25 8.25
C ARG A 139 18.92 15.11 7.99
N ARG A 140 17.90 14.59 7.32
CA ARG A 140 16.64 15.34 7.06
C ARG A 140 15.91 15.68 8.37
N GLU A 141 15.15 16.75 8.34
CA GLU A 141 14.24 17.12 9.44
C GLU A 141 12.79 17.10 8.95
N PRO A 142 11.99 16.14 9.42
CA PRO A 142 12.32 15.05 10.35
C PRO A 142 13.20 13.96 9.69
N ARG A 143 13.98 13.25 10.50
CA ARG A 143 14.78 12.11 10.05
C ARG A 143 13.90 11.03 9.44
N LEU A 144 14.31 10.49 8.31
CA LEU A 144 13.56 9.44 7.59
C LEU A 144 14.15 8.05 7.79
N VAL A 145 15.47 7.97 8.07
CA VAL A 145 16.20 6.72 8.25
C VAL A 145 17.08 6.81 9.48
N GLU A 146 17.31 5.67 10.11
CA GLU A 146 18.21 5.49 11.24
C GLU A 146 19.10 4.28 11.02
N GLU A 147 20.38 4.43 11.37
CA GLU A 147 21.31 3.32 11.44
C GLU A 147 21.16 2.63 12.79
N LEU A 148 21.02 1.32 12.78
CA LEU A 148 20.90 0.51 13.99
C LEU A 148 22.26 0.04 14.47
N PRO A 149 22.46 -0.11 15.79
CA PRO A 149 23.65 -0.72 16.34
C PRO A 149 23.91 -2.09 15.71
N ARG A 150 25.17 -2.41 15.55
CA ARG A 150 25.61 -3.70 14.99
C ARG A 150 25.17 -4.85 15.90
N GLU A 151 24.42 -5.79 15.32
CA GLU A 151 24.02 -6.99 16.04
C GLU A 151 25.24 -7.93 16.26
N PRO A 152 25.35 -8.62 17.42
CA PRO A 152 26.41 -9.59 17.65
C PRO A 152 26.44 -10.65 16.53
N GLY A 153 27.64 -10.95 16.02
CA GLY A 153 27.84 -11.91 14.93
C GLY A 153 27.49 -11.41 13.52
N ARG A 154 27.07 -10.17 13.34
CA ARG A 154 26.85 -9.56 12.03
C ARG A 154 28.03 -8.70 11.59
N SER A 155 28.33 -8.71 10.30
CA SER A 155 29.45 -7.95 9.73
C SER A 155 29.13 -6.49 9.40
N ALA A 156 27.84 -6.13 9.24
CA ALA A 156 27.40 -4.82 8.81
C ALA A 156 26.23 -4.31 9.64
N ASN A 157 26.14 -2.99 9.78
CA ASN A 157 25.02 -2.29 10.39
C ASN A 157 23.79 -2.36 9.48
N ARG A 158 22.60 -2.31 10.09
CA ARG A 158 21.32 -2.25 9.38
C ARG A 158 20.70 -0.89 9.50
N PHE A 159 19.94 -0.52 8.51
CA PHE A 159 19.18 0.72 8.45
C PHE A 159 17.69 0.41 8.52
N ARG A 160 16.93 1.28 9.19
CA ARG A 160 15.47 1.24 9.21
C ARG A 160 14.88 2.61 8.85
N HIS A 161 13.69 2.63 8.30
CA HIS A 161 12.93 3.87 8.16
C HIS A 161 12.30 4.30 9.50
N LEU A 162 12.07 5.59 9.68
CA LEU A 162 11.45 6.18 10.88
C LEU A 162 10.00 6.62 10.64
N LEU A 163 9.37 6.14 9.59
CA LEU A 163 7.99 6.50 9.21
C LEU A 163 6.92 5.64 9.91
N SER A 164 7.30 4.64 10.72
CA SER A 164 6.36 3.75 11.39
C SER A 164 5.62 4.42 12.55
N THR A 165 4.32 4.11 12.72
CA THR A 165 3.56 4.42 13.93
C THR A 165 3.84 3.42 15.05
N ALA A 166 4.27 2.20 14.70
CA ALA A 166 4.63 1.19 15.68
C ALA A 166 5.90 1.60 16.43
N PRO A 167 6.00 1.34 17.76
CA PRO A 167 7.24 1.51 18.48
C PRO A 167 8.33 0.63 17.84
N PRO A 168 9.60 1.04 17.91
CA PRO A 168 10.69 0.21 17.41
C PRO A 168 10.63 -1.15 18.13
N PRO A 169 10.74 -2.26 17.40
CA PRO A 169 10.86 -3.56 18.04
C PRO A 169 12.08 -3.53 18.97
N THR A 170 11.85 -3.88 20.22
CA THR A 170 12.92 -4.03 21.21
C THR A 170 13.91 -5.11 20.75
N PRO A 171 15.19 -5.04 21.09
CA PRO A 171 16.21 -6.03 20.68
C PRO A 171 15.90 -7.48 21.10
N ALA A 172 14.89 -7.69 21.96
CA ALA A 172 14.47 -9.02 22.47
C ALA A 172 13.56 -9.80 21.50
N ASP A 173 13.04 -9.18 20.42
CA ASP A 173 12.14 -9.86 19.45
C ASP A 173 12.92 -10.56 18.32
N GLY A 174 14.11 -11.03 18.62
CA GLY A 174 14.85 -11.97 17.82
C GLY A 174 14.23 -13.36 17.99
N VAL A 175 13.59 -13.84 16.91
CA VAL A 175 13.28 -15.28 16.71
C VAL A 175 12.16 -15.84 17.60
N VAL A 176 10.91 -15.64 17.19
CA VAL A 176 9.97 -16.77 17.26
C VAL A 176 9.27 -16.88 15.88
N HIS A 177 9.82 -17.71 15.02
CA HIS A 177 9.02 -18.37 14.02
C HIS A 177 8.01 -19.18 14.82
N GLY A 178 6.77 -18.71 14.84
CA GLY A 178 5.68 -19.37 15.55
C GLY A 178 5.43 -20.76 14.97
N THR A 179 6.07 -21.73 15.57
CA THR A 179 5.52 -23.08 15.59
C THR A 179 4.25 -23.00 16.42
N VAL A 180 3.12 -23.01 15.78
CA VAL A 180 1.83 -23.25 16.42
C VAL A 180 1.91 -24.67 16.98
N LEU A 181 2.30 -24.78 18.25
CA LEU A 181 2.13 -26.00 19.03
C LEU A 181 0.62 -26.17 19.23
N SER A 182 0.02 -26.98 18.36
CA SER A 182 -1.25 -27.64 18.66
C SER A 182 -1.03 -28.46 19.91
N GLN A 183 -1.63 -28.07 21.03
CA GLN A 183 -1.65 -28.84 22.23
C GLN A 183 -2.40 -30.16 21.96
N PRO A 184 -1.84 -31.33 22.34
CA PRO A 184 -2.58 -32.56 22.31
C PRO A 184 -3.56 -32.58 23.48
N VAL A 185 -4.83 -32.64 23.19
CA VAL A 185 -5.85 -33.04 24.18
C VAL A 185 -5.60 -34.47 24.59
N SER A 186 -5.15 -34.67 25.83
CA SER A 186 -5.07 -35.95 26.51
C SER A 186 -6.48 -36.52 26.75
N GLY A 187 -6.71 -37.75 26.37
CA GLY A 187 -7.84 -38.49 26.89
C GLY A 187 -8.23 -39.74 26.12
N LEU A 188 -7.88 -40.88 26.69
CA LEU A 188 -8.45 -42.21 26.59
C LEU A 188 -7.93 -43.16 25.51
N ALA A 189 -7.08 -44.06 25.96
CA ALA A 189 -6.97 -45.41 25.40
C ALA A 189 -8.18 -46.30 25.81
N PRO A 190 -8.53 -47.35 25.03
CA PRO A 190 -8.11 -48.67 25.41
C PRO A 190 -7.67 -49.61 24.25
N GLN A 191 -6.70 -50.35 24.54
CA GLN A 191 -6.27 -51.75 24.42
C GLN A 191 -6.83 -52.66 23.30
N SER A 192 -5.83 -53.36 22.72
CA SER A 192 -5.74 -54.77 22.36
C SER A 192 -6.42 -55.29 21.09
N GLY A 193 -5.60 -55.98 20.29
CA GLY A 193 -6.02 -57.16 19.54
C GLY A 193 -5.31 -57.43 18.20
N LEU A 194 -4.14 -58.02 18.21
CA LEU A 194 -3.70 -59.21 17.46
C LEU A 194 -3.88 -59.32 15.93
N ALA A 195 -2.75 -59.69 15.30
CA ALA A 195 -2.54 -60.63 14.18
C ALA A 195 -2.60 -60.07 12.72
N GLY A 196 -1.43 -60.11 12.06
CA GLY A 196 -1.30 -60.20 10.61
C GLY A 196 -1.73 -61.57 10.06
N PRO A 197 -1.60 -61.89 8.79
CA PRO A 197 -0.35 -61.87 8.02
C PRO A 197 -0.45 -61.48 6.52
N GLN A 198 0.67 -61.13 5.98
CA GLN A 198 1.30 -61.43 4.64
C GLN A 198 0.45 -61.80 3.41
N GLY A 199 0.90 -61.28 2.27
CA GLY A 199 0.76 -61.79 0.92
C GLY A 199 0.16 -60.80 -0.06
N GLY A 200 0.81 -60.39 -1.09
CA GLY A 200 1.36 -61.00 -2.21
C GLY A 200 1.24 -60.10 -3.42
N LEU A 201 2.30 -59.94 -4.13
CA LEU A 201 2.52 -59.48 -5.51
C LEU A 201 1.33 -59.63 -6.47
N ALA A 202 1.13 -58.60 -7.35
CA ALA A 202 1.13 -58.75 -8.79
C ALA A 202 0.65 -57.46 -9.48
N SER A 203 1.52 -56.91 -10.34
CA SER A 203 1.07 -56.13 -11.51
C SER A 203 0.55 -57.08 -12.57
N PRO A 204 -0.37 -56.70 -13.45
CA PRO A 204 0.04 -56.55 -14.82
C PRO A 204 -0.55 -55.37 -15.60
N GLN A 205 0.12 -55.09 -16.65
CA GLN A 205 -0.05 -54.16 -17.76
C GLN A 205 -1.38 -54.26 -18.53
N GLY A 206 -1.72 -53.17 -19.18
CA GLY A 206 -2.23 -53.21 -20.55
C GLY A 206 -3.63 -52.74 -20.79
N GLY A 207 -3.78 -51.77 -21.72
CA GLY A 207 -4.92 -51.81 -22.59
C GLY A 207 -5.73 -50.53 -22.82
N LEU A 208 -5.35 -49.81 -23.86
CA LEU A 208 -6.25 -49.20 -24.90
C LEU A 208 -7.45 -48.29 -24.48
N VAL A 209 -7.38 -47.06 -25.04
CA VAL A 209 -8.45 -46.10 -25.34
C VAL A 209 -9.62 -46.76 -26.09
N PRO A 210 -10.86 -46.30 -25.89
CA PRO A 210 -11.42 -45.47 -26.98
C PRO A 210 -12.23 -44.23 -26.52
N GLN A 211 -12.30 -43.31 -27.48
CA GLN A 211 -13.10 -42.08 -27.53
C GLN A 211 -14.60 -42.36 -27.40
N SER A 212 -15.30 -41.49 -26.72
CA SER A 212 -16.70 -41.12 -27.11
C SER A 212 -17.13 -39.83 -26.37
N GLY A 213 -17.38 -38.81 -27.10
CA GLY A 213 -18.50 -37.91 -27.22
C GLY A 213 -19.18 -37.47 -25.94
N PHE A 214 -18.82 -36.27 -25.46
CA PHE A 214 -19.67 -35.60 -24.45
C PHE A 214 -20.43 -34.46 -25.11
N VAL A 215 -21.72 -34.69 -25.29
CA VAL A 215 -22.73 -33.75 -25.75
C VAL A 215 -22.99 -32.71 -24.64
N MET A 216 -22.83 -31.45 -24.96
CA MET A 216 -23.23 -30.32 -24.12
C MET A 216 -24.76 -30.16 -24.16
N PRO A 217 -25.45 -30.10 -23.04
CA PRO A 217 -26.81 -29.53 -23.03
C PRO A 217 -26.72 -28.01 -22.92
N SER A 218 -27.16 -27.34 -23.97
CA SER A 218 -27.51 -25.93 -24.00
C SER A 218 -28.72 -25.67 -23.09
N THR A 219 -28.50 -24.95 -21.97
CA THR A 219 -29.57 -24.31 -21.23
C THR A 219 -29.29 -22.84 -21.07
N ALA A 220 -30.07 -22.03 -21.77
CA ALA A 220 -30.11 -20.59 -21.61
C ALA A 220 -30.53 -20.20 -20.18
N PRO A 221 -29.95 -19.19 -19.57
CA PRO A 221 -30.43 -18.68 -18.30
C PRO A 221 -31.63 -17.76 -18.53
N THR A 222 -32.78 -18.22 -18.07
CA THR A 222 -33.98 -17.41 -17.89
C THR A 222 -33.66 -16.25 -16.94
N SER A 223 -33.80 -15.03 -17.43
CA SER A 223 -33.74 -13.79 -16.68
C SER A 223 -34.81 -13.76 -15.59
N ARG A 224 -34.42 -14.11 -14.36
CA ARG A 224 -35.20 -13.73 -13.17
C ARG A 224 -34.73 -12.35 -12.72
N LYS A 225 -35.55 -11.33 -12.95
CA LYS A 225 -35.54 -10.07 -12.23
C LYS A 225 -35.71 -10.39 -10.75
N ALA A 226 -34.59 -10.48 -10.02
CA ALA A 226 -34.59 -10.44 -8.56
C ALA A 226 -34.87 -8.99 -8.16
N GLY A 227 -36.10 -8.70 -7.69
CA GLY A 227 -36.40 -7.46 -7.00
C GLY A 227 -35.46 -7.32 -5.82
N LEU A 228 -34.67 -6.22 -5.76
CA LEU A 228 -33.91 -5.84 -4.61
C LEU A 228 -34.89 -5.55 -3.46
N SER A 229 -35.09 -6.54 -2.62
CA SER A 229 -35.72 -6.37 -1.31
C SER A 229 -34.69 -5.68 -0.44
N THR A 230 -34.73 -4.36 -0.36
CA THR A 230 -33.84 -3.57 0.51
C THR A 230 -34.16 -3.96 1.96
N SER A 231 -33.19 -4.50 2.68
CA SER A 231 -33.40 -4.89 4.07
C SER A 231 -33.77 -3.65 4.90
N PRO A 232 -34.83 -3.70 5.73
CA PRO A 232 -35.23 -2.57 6.59
C PRO A 232 -34.10 -2.01 7.46
N GLN A 233 -33.15 -2.86 7.81
CA GLN A 233 -31.95 -2.46 8.55
C GLN A 233 -31.00 -1.57 7.71
N LEU A 234 -30.94 -1.76 6.42
CA LEU A 234 -30.13 -0.94 5.51
C LEU A 234 -30.74 0.45 5.38
N GLU A 235 -32.06 0.54 5.23
CA GLU A 235 -32.79 1.81 5.14
C GLU A 235 -32.63 2.62 6.44
N GLN A 236 -32.74 1.98 7.59
CA GLN A 236 -32.51 2.64 8.88
C GLN A 236 -31.07 3.13 9.04
N ARG A 237 -30.07 2.37 8.55
CA ARG A 237 -28.67 2.82 8.58
C ARG A 237 -28.42 3.99 7.64
N VAL A 238 -29.03 4.00 6.47
CA VAL A 238 -28.93 5.13 5.52
C VAL A 238 -29.53 6.38 6.14
N ALA A 239 -30.75 6.32 6.67
CA ALA A 239 -31.40 7.45 7.32
C ALA A 239 -30.58 8.03 8.48
N ARG A 240 -29.97 7.15 9.29
CA ARG A 240 -29.11 7.58 10.39
C ARG A 240 -27.81 8.26 9.91
N LEU A 241 -27.23 7.80 8.82
CA LEU A 241 -26.04 8.41 8.22
C LEU A 241 -26.38 9.76 7.59
N GLU A 242 -27.50 9.89 6.92
CA GLU A 242 -27.98 11.14 6.33
C GLU A 242 -28.20 12.21 7.41
N GLU A 243 -28.77 11.85 8.55
CA GLU A 243 -28.93 12.75 9.68
C GLU A 243 -27.60 13.17 10.30
N GLN A 244 -26.64 12.25 10.40
CA GLN A 244 -25.29 12.58 10.88
C GLN A 244 -24.58 13.54 9.92
N VAL A 245 -24.68 13.33 8.61
CA VAL A 245 -24.12 14.23 7.60
C VAL A 245 -24.74 15.62 7.71
N ARG A 246 -26.08 15.71 7.84
CA ARG A 246 -26.77 16.98 8.02
C ARG A 246 -26.25 17.74 9.25
N THR A 247 -26.18 17.08 10.39
CA THR A 247 -25.70 17.67 11.65
C THR A 247 -24.26 18.14 11.52
N LEU A 248 -23.40 17.37 10.84
CA LEU A 248 -22.00 17.76 10.63
C LEU A 248 -21.87 18.96 9.67
N THR A 249 -22.71 19.02 8.64
CA THR A 249 -22.72 20.15 7.70
C THR A 249 -23.17 21.44 8.41
N GLU A 250 -24.23 21.37 9.21
CA GLU A 250 -24.70 22.53 10.00
C GLU A 250 -23.63 23.03 11.00
N ARG A 251 -22.92 22.10 11.66
CA ARG A 251 -21.82 22.45 12.55
C ARG A 251 -20.63 23.04 11.81
N PHE A 252 -20.33 22.56 10.61
CA PHE A 252 -19.28 23.09 9.77
C PHE A 252 -19.60 24.52 9.31
N ASP A 253 -20.83 24.77 8.87
CA ASP A 253 -21.30 26.08 8.46
C ASP A 253 -21.32 27.08 9.63
N ALA A 254 -21.64 26.59 10.84
CA ALA A 254 -21.59 27.42 12.04
C ALA A 254 -20.16 27.79 12.49
N ILE A 255 -19.16 26.99 12.10
CA ILE A 255 -17.74 27.24 12.41
C ILE A 255 -17.06 28.16 11.38
N GLN A 256 -17.62 28.33 10.19
CA GLN A 256 -17.13 29.29 9.20
C GLN A 256 -17.78 30.67 9.46
N PRO A 257 -17.13 31.57 10.22
CA PRO A 257 -17.59 32.94 10.27
C PRO A 257 -17.38 33.53 8.88
N ALA A 258 -18.44 34.15 8.36
CA ALA A 258 -18.55 34.79 7.07
C ALA A 258 -17.18 35.26 6.54
N ARG A 259 -16.66 34.60 5.51
CA ARG A 259 -15.65 35.23 4.63
C ARG A 259 -16.31 36.46 4.09
N ARG A 260 -15.99 37.64 4.66
CA ARG A 260 -16.32 38.93 4.08
C ARG A 260 -15.78 38.91 2.68
N VAL A 261 -16.66 38.86 1.70
CA VAL A 261 -16.36 39.22 0.32
C VAL A 261 -15.90 40.65 0.36
N CYS A 262 -14.59 40.91 0.20
CA CYS A 262 -14.12 42.26 -0.11
C CYS A 262 -14.75 42.66 -1.45
N PRO A 263 -15.45 43.81 -1.51
CA PRO A 263 -15.87 44.33 -2.80
C PRO A 263 -14.63 44.62 -3.65
N PRO A 264 -14.72 44.50 -5.00
CA PRO A 264 -13.59 44.79 -5.86
C PRO A 264 -13.22 46.27 -5.72
N GLU A 265 -11.95 46.57 -5.46
CA GLU A 265 -11.40 47.91 -5.47
C GLU A 265 -11.71 48.58 -6.81
N GLU A 266 -12.46 49.66 -6.76
CA GLU A 266 -12.72 50.61 -7.84
C GLU A 266 -11.38 51.20 -8.25
N LYS A 267 -10.88 50.85 -9.43
CA LYS A 267 -9.67 51.44 -10.01
C LYS A 267 -9.93 52.90 -10.28
N SER A 268 -9.32 53.76 -9.51
CA SER A 268 -9.22 55.19 -9.84
C SER A 268 -8.56 55.40 -11.20
N PRO A 269 -9.08 56.33 -12.03
CA PRO A 269 -8.50 56.61 -13.34
C PRO A 269 -7.13 57.28 -13.18
N ILE A 270 -6.13 56.66 -13.76
CA ILE A 270 -4.76 57.13 -13.81
C ILE A 270 -4.71 58.38 -14.71
N ASP A 271 -4.22 59.48 -14.15
CA ASP A 271 -3.90 60.76 -14.79
C ASP A 271 -3.22 60.61 -16.16
N ALA A 272 -3.76 61.35 -17.13
CA ALA A 272 -3.17 61.50 -18.43
C ALA A 272 -1.86 62.33 -18.36
N PRO A 273 -0.81 61.98 -19.10
CA PRO A 273 0.41 62.77 -19.11
C PRO A 273 0.22 64.04 -19.92
N SER A 274 0.57 65.20 -19.34
CA SER A 274 0.65 66.49 -19.98
C SER A 274 1.61 66.50 -21.16
N PRO A 275 1.25 67.19 -22.27
CA PRO A 275 2.13 67.39 -23.42
C PRO A 275 3.24 68.43 -23.09
N ARG A 276 4.47 68.01 -23.10
CA ARG A 276 5.61 68.94 -23.10
C ARG A 276 5.69 69.63 -24.44
N GLY A 277 5.41 70.96 -24.38
CA GLY A 277 5.65 71.85 -25.48
C GLY A 277 7.13 71.91 -25.88
N GLY A 278 7.36 71.90 -27.18
CA GLY A 278 8.64 72.17 -27.74
C GLY A 278 8.87 73.72 -27.74
N LEU A 279 10.14 74.05 -27.66
CA LEU A 279 10.64 75.33 -28.15
C LEU A 279 12.13 75.23 -28.45
N VAL A 280 12.41 75.53 -29.71
CA VAL A 280 13.65 75.97 -30.34
C VAL A 280 14.76 74.96 -30.51
#